data_26315092ca3331ebb0e72426dddaa487
#
_entry.id   26315092ca3331ebb0e72426dddaa487
#
_cell.length_a   1.000
_cell.length_b   1.000
_cell.length_c   1.000
_cell.angle_alpha   90.00
_cell.angle_beta   90.00
_cell.angle_gamma   90.00
#
_symmetry.space_group_name_H-M   'P 1'
#
loop_
_entity.id
_entity.type
_entity.pdbx_description
1 polymer ?
#
loop_
_entity_poly.entity_id
_entity_poly.type
_entity_poly.pdbx_seq_one_letter_code
_entity_poly.pdbx_strand_id
1 'polypeptide(L)'
;MFISQSKIDDLIASDGAFLDLTTELLRGCADLNAPARLSIVTRQDLIFSGGQIAREVAARFGCETQHLAREGSAFCAGDEIFSARGSFESLHKAWKIVQIVFEYSCKISTYAHEMVALMREANPRCVLGATRKSFPFAKELCVNALIAGGGTMHRLGLHDSVLFFSNHIRAFASFSEFCAQIAKFKERAPERKIMIEVASEREFSELLKYAPDAIMCDKMSPGELRACVLKRDETAPQIKICAAGGINKNNCAEFAATGADVLVSSAVWNQGVCDLGGKIEFI
;
A
#
# COMPACT_ATOMS: atom_id res chain seq x y z
N MET A 1 1.84 9.90 3.05
CA MET A 1 0.85 10.22 4.11
C MET A 1 1.62 10.59 5.37
N PHE A 2 1.14 11.57 6.14
CA PHE A 2 1.79 12.00 7.37
C PHE A 2 1.71 10.90 8.44
N ILE A 3 2.80 10.71 9.18
CA ILE A 3 2.87 9.81 10.34
C ILE A 3 3.06 10.67 11.58
N SER A 4 2.18 10.51 12.57
CA SER A 4 2.25 11.28 13.81
C SER A 4 3.42 10.84 14.68
N GLN A 5 3.94 11.76 15.49
CA GLN A 5 5.04 11.47 16.43
C GLN A 5 4.64 10.37 17.42
N SER A 6 3.38 10.35 17.89
CA SER A 6 2.87 9.30 18.77
C SER A 6 2.98 7.90 18.17
N LYS A 7 2.75 7.75 16.85
CA LYS A 7 2.91 6.44 16.18
C LYS A 7 4.37 6.01 16.06
N ILE A 8 5.29 6.95 15.92
CA ILE A 8 6.73 6.65 15.98
C ILE A 8 7.09 6.19 17.40
N ASP A 9 6.58 6.88 18.42
CA ASP A 9 6.82 6.51 19.81
C ASP A 9 6.21 5.13 20.15
N ASP A 10 5.01 4.83 19.68
CA ASP A 10 4.35 3.51 19.80
C ASP A 10 5.17 2.41 19.11
N LEU A 11 5.70 2.68 17.91
CA LEU A 11 6.58 1.73 17.20
C LEU A 11 7.84 1.43 18.00
N ILE A 12 8.50 2.46 18.51
CA ILE A 12 9.71 2.32 19.36
C ILE A 12 9.36 1.57 20.65
N ALA A 13 8.25 1.94 21.30
CA ALA A 13 7.82 1.32 22.55
C ALA A 13 7.47 -0.16 22.41
N SER A 14 7.05 -0.59 21.22
CA SER A 14 6.69 -1.98 20.96
C SER A 14 7.88 -2.95 21.01
N ASP A 15 9.10 -2.46 20.76
CA ASP A 15 10.32 -3.30 20.72
C ASP A 15 11.40 -2.80 21.71
N GLY A 16 11.57 -1.49 21.84
CA GLY A 16 12.65 -0.86 22.62
C GLY A 16 12.23 -0.17 23.92
N ALA A 17 11.06 -0.47 24.49
CA ALA A 17 10.47 0.28 25.61
C ALA A 17 11.28 0.26 26.90
N PHE A 18 12.05 -0.81 27.18
CA PHE A 18 12.70 -1.00 28.46
C PHE A 18 14.23 -0.96 28.35
N LEU A 19 14.82 -1.96 27.73
CA LEU A 19 16.25 -2.17 27.74
C LEU A 19 16.68 -3.05 26.57
N ASP A 20 17.72 -2.67 25.84
CA ASP A 20 18.45 -3.61 25.00
C ASP A 20 19.34 -4.47 25.90
N LEU A 21 18.81 -5.61 26.34
CA LEU A 21 19.49 -6.50 27.27
C LEU A 21 20.84 -6.98 26.74
N THR A 22 20.95 -7.24 25.43
CA THR A 22 22.20 -7.70 24.81
C THR A 22 23.27 -6.62 24.87
N THR A 23 22.93 -5.40 24.51
CA THR A 23 23.88 -4.26 24.57
C THR A 23 24.26 -3.93 26.04
N GLU A 24 23.31 -4.07 26.97
CA GLU A 24 23.58 -3.84 28.39
C GLU A 24 24.64 -4.82 28.96
N LEU A 25 24.67 -6.06 28.49
CA LEU A 25 25.68 -7.05 28.88
C LEU A 25 27.11 -6.65 28.46
N LEU A 26 27.25 -5.75 27.48
CA LEU A 26 28.53 -5.22 27.05
C LEU A 26 29.02 -4.08 27.93
N ARG A 27 28.16 -3.54 28.82
CA ARG A 27 28.52 -2.42 29.70
C ARG A 27 29.64 -2.80 30.67
N GLY A 28 30.71 -1.98 30.66
CA GLY A 28 31.92 -2.28 31.38
C GLY A 28 32.92 -3.21 30.67
N CYS A 29 32.51 -3.83 29.53
CA CYS A 29 33.40 -4.66 28.71
C CYS A 29 33.84 -3.97 27.41
N ALA A 30 33.05 -3.00 26.94
CA ALA A 30 33.29 -2.27 25.69
C ALA A 30 32.91 -0.80 25.84
N ASP A 31 33.47 0.06 24.98
CA ASP A 31 33.08 1.48 24.92
C ASP A 31 31.82 1.65 24.08
N LEU A 32 30.67 1.62 24.74
CA LEU A 32 29.33 1.75 24.11
C LEU A 32 29.07 3.19 23.62
N ASN A 33 29.85 4.17 24.08
CA ASN A 33 29.74 5.56 23.64
C ASN A 33 30.62 5.88 22.43
N ALA A 34 31.50 4.94 22.02
CA ALA A 34 32.37 5.14 20.88
C ALA A 34 31.56 5.50 19.61
N PRO A 35 32.05 6.47 18.83
CA PRO A 35 31.41 6.84 17.57
C PRO A 35 31.37 5.67 16.59
N ALA A 36 30.20 5.44 15.99
CA ALA A 36 30.00 4.37 15.05
C ALA A 36 29.06 4.79 13.89
N ARG A 37 29.04 3.98 12.84
CA ARG A 37 28.18 4.14 11.68
C ARG A 37 27.37 2.87 11.48
N LEU A 38 26.04 3.01 11.36
CA LEU A 38 25.15 1.98 10.85
C LEU A 38 25.00 2.15 9.34
N SER A 39 25.12 1.06 8.59
CA SER A 39 24.72 0.97 7.20
C SER A 39 23.66 -0.12 7.02
N ILE A 40 22.66 0.13 6.17
CA ILE A 40 21.66 -0.87 5.74
C ILE A 40 21.77 -1.01 4.23
N VAL A 41 22.03 -2.25 3.80
CA VAL A 41 22.17 -2.62 2.40
C VAL A 41 21.08 -3.60 2.00
N THR A 42 20.65 -3.54 0.75
CA THR A 42 19.73 -4.53 0.23
C THR A 42 20.46 -5.76 -0.31
N ARG A 43 19.90 -6.95 -0.10
CA ARG A 43 20.40 -8.21 -0.66
C ARG A 43 19.61 -8.70 -1.85
N GLN A 44 18.63 -7.90 -2.28
CA GLN A 44 17.78 -8.15 -3.44
C GLN A 44 17.44 -6.83 -4.14
N ASP A 45 16.99 -6.91 -5.38
CA ASP A 45 16.43 -5.73 -6.06
C ASP A 45 15.14 -5.29 -5.39
N LEU A 46 14.98 -3.98 -5.20
CA LEU A 46 13.81 -3.41 -4.55
C LEU A 46 13.48 -1.97 -5.00
N ILE A 47 12.27 -1.56 -4.72
CA ILE A 47 11.83 -0.15 -4.75
C ILE A 47 11.82 0.37 -3.32
N PHE A 48 12.57 1.43 -3.06
CA PHE A 48 12.75 1.97 -1.72
C PHE A 48 11.50 2.66 -1.19
N SER A 49 11.17 2.39 0.09
CA SER A 49 10.15 3.11 0.85
C SER A 49 10.39 3.00 2.36
N GLY A 50 9.82 3.94 3.13
CA GLY A 50 9.87 3.96 4.59
C GLY A 50 10.89 4.94 5.17
N GLY A 51 11.57 5.72 4.33
CA GLY A 51 12.69 6.58 4.72
C GLY A 51 12.34 7.62 5.77
N GLN A 52 11.17 8.23 5.70
CA GLN A 52 10.77 9.22 6.72
C GLN A 52 10.66 8.59 8.11
N ILE A 53 10.02 7.42 8.22
CA ILE A 53 9.85 6.72 9.50
C ILE A 53 11.21 6.32 10.06
N ALA A 54 12.05 5.73 9.23
CA ALA A 54 13.38 5.27 9.62
C ALA A 54 14.25 6.43 10.16
N ARG A 55 14.22 7.59 9.49
CA ARG A 55 14.92 8.80 9.93
C ARG A 55 14.42 9.30 11.28
N GLU A 56 13.10 9.34 11.50
CA GLU A 56 12.48 9.75 12.75
C GLU A 56 12.84 8.78 13.89
N VAL A 57 12.84 7.47 13.62
CA VAL A 57 13.27 6.45 14.59
C VAL A 57 14.75 6.65 14.95
N ALA A 58 15.64 6.79 13.97
CA ALA A 58 17.05 7.03 14.21
C ALA A 58 17.29 8.30 15.07
N ALA A 59 16.59 9.39 14.76
CA ALA A 59 16.68 10.65 15.49
C ALA A 59 16.22 10.52 16.95
N ARG A 60 15.20 9.68 17.26
CA ARG A 60 14.74 9.44 18.64
C ARG A 60 15.80 8.76 19.51
N PHE A 61 16.71 8.01 18.92
CA PHE A 61 17.86 7.42 19.60
C PHE A 61 19.12 8.31 19.54
N GLY A 62 19.00 9.57 19.07
CA GLY A 62 20.14 10.49 18.97
C GLY A 62 21.09 10.17 17.82
N CYS A 63 20.64 9.39 16.81
CA CYS A 63 21.44 9.08 15.64
C CYS A 63 21.19 10.10 14.51
N GLU A 64 22.26 10.52 13.84
CA GLU A 64 22.23 11.43 12.69
C GLU A 64 22.19 10.63 11.38
N THR A 65 21.15 10.82 10.58
CA THR A 65 21.08 10.20 9.25
C THR A 65 22.10 10.81 8.30
N GLN A 66 22.98 10.00 7.74
CA GLN A 66 24.03 10.42 6.80
C GLN A 66 23.61 10.20 5.35
N HIS A 67 22.99 9.05 5.07
CA HIS A 67 22.44 8.71 3.78
C HIS A 67 21.01 8.19 3.93
N LEU A 68 20.13 8.62 3.03
CA LEU A 68 18.77 8.16 2.94
C LEU A 68 18.35 8.10 1.46
N ALA A 69 18.03 6.91 0.99
CA ALA A 69 17.53 6.71 -0.35
C ALA A 69 16.22 7.50 -0.60
N ARG A 70 15.96 7.84 -1.86
CA ARG A 70 14.75 8.54 -2.26
C ARG A 70 13.59 7.55 -2.38
N GLU A 71 12.43 7.91 -1.82
CA GLU A 71 11.18 7.15 -1.98
C GLU A 71 10.86 6.87 -3.45
N GLY A 72 10.53 5.62 -3.77
CA GLY A 72 10.21 5.16 -5.11
C GLY A 72 11.40 4.91 -6.04
N SER A 73 12.65 5.11 -5.59
CA SER A 73 13.83 4.76 -6.38
C SER A 73 14.11 3.25 -6.34
N ALA A 74 14.60 2.73 -7.48
CA ALA A 74 15.04 1.35 -7.59
C ALA A 74 16.49 1.19 -7.10
N PHE A 75 16.75 0.07 -6.42
CA PHE A 75 18.05 -0.34 -5.93
C PHE A 75 18.31 -1.79 -6.29
N CYS A 76 19.59 -2.11 -6.55
CA CYS A 76 20.03 -3.46 -6.83
C CYS A 76 20.63 -4.11 -5.57
N ALA A 77 20.69 -5.45 -5.57
CA ALA A 77 21.37 -6.20 -4.51
C ALA A 77 22.79 -5.68 -4.27
N GLY A 78 23.13 -5.35 -3.02
CA GLY A 78 24.40 -4.78 -2.60
C GLY A 78 24.41 -3.26 -2.39
N ASP A 79 23.38 -2.56 -2.86
CA ASP A 79 23.30 -1.09 -2.69
C ASP A 79 22.99 -0.70 -1.24
N GLU A 80 23.63 0.37 -0.77
CA GLU A 80 23.30 1.01 0.51
C GLU A 80 22.07 1.89 0.36
N ILE A 81 21.03 1.62 1.15
CA ILE A 81 19.76 2.38 1.13
C ILE A 81 19.63 3.36 2.28
N PHE A 82 20.41 3.17 3.36
CA PHE A 82 20.38 4.01 4.55
C PHE A 82 21.70 3.93 5.30
N SER A 83 22.14 5.07 5.85
CA SER A 83 23.13 5.06 6.90
C SER A 83 22.92 6.18 7.91
N ALA A 84 23.40 5.92 9.15
CA ALA A 84 23.34 6.87 10.26
C ALA A 84 24.62 6.80 11.11
N ARG A 85 24.94 7.91 11.79
CA ARG A 85 26.00 8.02 12.79
C ARG A 85 25.43 8.23 14.19
N GLY A 86 26.12 7.70 15.18
CA GLY A 86 25.75 7.85 16.59
C GLY A 86 26.74 7.11 17.49
N SER A 87 26.42 7.00 18.79
CA SER A 87 27.14 6.08 19.64
C SER A 87 26.78 4.62 19.25
N PHE A 88 27.72 3.71 19.54
CA PHE A 88 27.47 2.28 19.29
C PHE A 88 26.16 1.80 19.92
N GLU A 89 25.88 2.19 21.16
CA GLU A 89 24.65 1.86 21.89
C GLU A 89 23.40 2.43 21.19
N SER A 90 23.42 3.70 20.79
CA SER A 90 22.31 4.37 20.13
C SER A 90 21.95 3.71 18.81
N LEU A 91 22.97 3.35 18.02
CA LEU A 91 22.77 2.68 16.73
C LEU A 91 22.20 1.27 16.90
N HIS A 92 22.62 0.51 17.91
CA HIS A 92 22.05 -0.81 18.22
C HIS A 92 20.57 -0.72 18.58
N LYS A 93 20.17 0.26 19.39
CA LYS A 93 18.75 0.50 19.73
C LYS A 93 17.90 0.88 18.52
N ALA A 94 18.44 1.66 17.59
CA ALA A 94 17.72 2.09 16.39
C ALA A 94 17.67 0.99 15.30
N TRP A 95 18.71 0.21 15.15
CA TRP A 95 18.98 -0.64 14.00
C TRP A 95 17.80 -1.54 13.59
N LYS A 96 17.35 -2.41 14.49
CA LYS A 96 16.32 -3.39 14.12
C LYS A 96 14.98 -2.75 13.81
N ILE A 97 14.59 -1.70 14.53
CA ILE A 97 13.35 -0.97 14.27
C ILE A 97 13.40 -0.31 12.90
N VAL A 98 14.51 0.36 12.55
CA VAL A 98 14.74 0.96 11.23
C VAL A 98 14.73 -0.10 10.12
N GLN A 99 15.42 -1.23 10.34
CA GLN A 99 15.49 -2.32 9.35
C GLN A 99 14.12 -2.93 9.08
N ILE A 100 13.31 -3.22 10.11
CA ILE A 100 11.96 -3.77 9.97
C ILE A 100 11.05 -2.82 9.18
N VAL A 101 11.14 -1.51 9.42
CA VAL A 101 10.39 -0.51 8.65
C VAL A 101 10.71 -0.63 7.16
N PHE A 102 11.98 -0.74 6.79
CA PHE A 102 12.39 -0.91 5.40
C PHE A 102 11.98 -2.27 4.82
N GLU A 103 12.18 -3.34 5.57
CA GLU A 103 11.85 -4.70 5.12
C GLU A 103 10.38 -4.82 4.68
N TYR A 104 9.44 -4.30 5.49
CA TYR A 104 8.02 -4.31 5.15
C TYR A 104 7.65 -3.29 4.08
N SER A 105 8.12 -2.04 4.20
CA SER A 105 7.71 -0.99 3.25
C SER A 105 8.30 -1.22 1.85
N CYS A 106 9.58 -1.60 1.75
CA CYS A 106 10.18 -1.92 0.45
C CYS A 106 9.55 -3.14 -0.22
N LYS A 107 9.07 -4.12 0.56
CA LYS A 107 8.36 -5.27 -0.03
C LYS A 107 7.03 -4.86 -0.66
N ILE A 108 6.26 -4.01 0.02
CA ILE A 108 5.01 -3.48 -0.50
C ILE A 108 5.26 -2.63 -1.76
N SER A 109 6.22 -1.71 -1.71
CA SER A 109 6.52 -0.84 -2.85
C SER A 109 7.04 -1.61 -4.06
N THR A 110 7.91 -2.59 -3.85
CA THR A 110 8.43 -3.44 -4.92
C THR A 110 7.32 -4.24 -5.60
N TYR A 111 6.48 -4.92 -4.82
CA TYR A 111 5.37 -5.70 -5.38
C TYR A 111 4.34 -4.82 -6.11
N ALA A 112 4.02 -3.65 -5.54
CA ALA A 112 3.14 -2.68 -6.20
C ALA A 112 3.74 -2.19 -7.52
N HIS A 113 5.04 -1.88 -7.56
CA HIS A 113 5.76 -1.46 -8.76
C HIS A 113 5.73 -2.52 -9.86
N GLU A 114 6.00 -3.78 -9.52
CA GLU A 114 5.92 -4.90 -10.46
C GLU A 114 4.51 -5.05 -11.06
N MET A 115 3.46 -4.98 -10.21
CA MET A 115 2.08 -5.00 -10.70
C MET A 115 1.78 -3.83 -11.63
N VAL A 116 2.17 -2.61 -11.26
CA VAL A 116 1.95 -1.40 -12.06
C VAL A 116 2.66 -1.51 -13.41
N ALA A 117 3.90 -2.02 -13.46
CA ALA A 117 4.62 -2.24 -14.70
C ALA A 117 3.87 -3.20 -15.65
N LEU A 118 3.50 -4.38 -15.16
CA LEU A 118 2.75 -5.39 -15.92
C LEU A 118 1.38 -4.87 -16.40
N MET A 119 0.68 -4.13 -15.56
CA MET A 119 -0.61 -3.53 -15.92
C MET A 119 -0.46 -2.47 -17.01
N ARG A 120 0.57 -1.61 -16.93
CA ARG A 120 0.81 -0.55 -17.92
C ARG A 120 1.23 -1.07 -19.28
N GLU A 121 1.95 -2.19 -19.35
CA GLU A 121 2.25 -2.87 -20.61
C GLU A 121 0.96 -3.32 -21.32
N ALA A 122 -0.01 -3.84 -20.57
CA ALA A 122 -1.28 -4.31 -21.12
C ALA A 122 -2.29 -3.19 -21.37
N ASN A 123 -2.34 -2.19 -20.48
CA ASN A 123 -3.23 -1.02 -20.55
C ASN A 123 -2.61 0.18 -19.82
N PRO A 124 -1.98 1.13 -20.54
CA PRO A 124 -1.30 2.29 -19.94
C PRO A 124 -2.19 3.19 -19.06
N ARG A 125 -3.52 3.11 -19.23
CA ARG A 125 -4.49 3.91 -18.48
C ARG A 125 -5.03 3.22 -17.23
N CYS A 126 -4.77 1.93 -17.07
CA CYS A 126 -5.25 1.17 -15.92
C CYS A 126 -4.46 1.52 -14.66
N VAL A 127 -5.16 1.72 -13.55
CA VAL A 127 -4.56 2.13 -12.26
C VAL A 127 -4.63 0.98 -11.25
N LEU A 128 -3.53 0.74 -10.53
CA LEU A 128 -3.53 -0.15 -9.38
C LEU A 128 -4.11 0.57 -8.16
N GLY A 129 -5.28 0.12 -7.69
CA GLY A 129 -5.89 0.52 -6.44
C GLY A 129 -5.73 -0.55 -5.37
N ALA A 130 -5.32 -0.18 -4.15
CA ALA A 130 -5.25 -1.15 -3.06
C ALA A 130 -6.45 -1.05 -2.11
N THR A 131 -6.86 -2.20 -1.58
CA THR A 131 -7.97 -2.29 -0.61
C THR A 131 -7.57 -1.71 0.76
N ARG A 132 -8.56 -1.46 1.65
CA ARG A 132 -8.33 -1.08 3.05
C ARG A 132 -7.83 -2.24 3.95
N LYS A 133 -7.54 -3.43 3.38
CA LYS A 133 -7.09 -4.63 4.10
C LYS A 133 -5.58 -4.60 4.38
N SER A 134 -5.00 -3.40 4.62
CA SER A 134 -3.61 -3.24 5.08
C SER A 134 -3.43 -3.78 6.50
N PHE A 135 -2.18 -3.93 6.94
CA PHE A 135 -1.90 -4.33 8.32
C PHE A 135 -2.59 -3.39 9.32
N PRO A 136 -3.28 -3.94 10.34
CA PRO A 136 -3.81 -3.13 11.43
C PRO A 136 -2.71 -2.26 12.05
N PHE A 137 -3.06 -1.03 12.42
CA PHE A 137 -2.18 -0.03 13.04
C PHE A 137 -1.03 0.51 12.15
N ALA A 138 -0.71 -0.12 11.01
CA ALA A 138 0.38 0.27 10.10
C ALA A 138 -0.11 0.93 8.79
N LYS A 139 -1.33 1.49 8.77
CA LYS A 139 -1.93 2.03 7.54
C LYS A 139 -1.03 3.06 6.84
N GLU A 140 -0.45 4.00 7.58
CA GLU A 140 0.34 5.08 7.01
C GLU A 140 1.61 4.55 6.33
N LEU A 141 2.30 3.59 6.96
CA LEU A 141 3.44 2.89 6.38
C LEU A 141 3.04 2.18 5.09
N CYS A 142 1.97 1.39 5.13
CA CYS A 142 1.46 0.63 3.98
C CYS A 142 1.08 1.56 2.81
N VAL A 143 0.36 2.66 3.09
CA VAL A 143 -0.08 3.61 2.05
C VAL A 143 1.10 4.33 1.42
N ASN A 144 2.08 4.78 2.20
CA ASN A 144 3.28 5.43 1.68
C ASN A 144 4.08 4.46 0.78
N ALA A 145 4.23 3.21 1.20
CA ALA A 145 4.90 2.18 0.42
C ALA A 145 4.16 1.87 -0.90
N LEU A 146 2.83 1.77 -0.86
CA LEU A 146 2.02 1.59 -2.07
C LEU A 146 2.23 2.73 -3.08
N ILE A 147 2.21 3.99 -2.59
CA ILE A 147 2.42 5.17 -3.42
C ILE A 147 3.85 5.19 -4.00
N ALA A 148 4.85 4.84 -3.20
CA ALA A 148 6.24 4.72 -3.66
C ALA A 148 6.38 3.69 -4.80
N GLY A 149 5.60 2.61 -4.76
CA GLY A 149 5.51 1.61 -5.84
C GLY A 149 4.65 2.02 -7.05
N GLY A 150 4.05 3.21 -7.04
CA GLY A 150 3.23 3.74 -8.15
C GLY A 150 1.76 3.33 -8.12
N GLY A 151 1.31 2.66 -7.05
CA GLY A 151 -0.09 2.37 -6.80
C GLY A 151 -0.81 3.50 -6.08
N THR A 152 -2.11 3.35 -5.85
CA THR A 152 -2.95 4.28 -5.09
C THR A 152 -3.92 3.53 -4.19
N MET A 153 -4.48 4.21 -3.21
CA MET A 153 -5.58 3.63 -2.43
C MET A 153 -6.87 3.68 -3.23
N HIS A 154 -7.61 2.58 -3.27
CA HIS A 154 -8.97 2.58 -3.80
C HIS A 154 -9.87 3.51 -2.97
N ARG A 155 -9.80 3.39 -1.63
CA ARG A 155 -10.29 4.38 -0.67
C ARG A 155 -9.54 4.27 0.66
N LEU A 156 -9.26 5.40 1.28
CA LEU A 156 -8.49 5.47 2.53
C LEU A 156 -9.30 5.03 3.75
N GLY A 157 -10.60 5.31 3.77
CA GLY A 157 -11.47 5.04 4.89
C GLY A 157 -12.94 4.99 4.49
N LEU A 158 -13.82 4.83 5.47
CA LEU A 158 -15.28 4.84 5.26
C LEU A 158 -15.82 6.24 4.90
N HIS A 159 -15.05 7.27 5.19
CA HIS A 159 -15.40 8.69 4.96
C HIS A 159 -14.87 9.23 3.63
N ASP A 160 -14.10 8.46 2.86
CA ASP A 160 -13.43 8.92 1.64
C ASP A 160 -14.37 8.90 0.43
N SER A 161 -14.91 7.76 0.07
CA SER A 161 -15.84 7.57 -1.04
C SER A 161 -16.97 6.62 -0.68
N VAL A 162 -18.09 6.70 -1.41
CA VAL A 162 -19.24 5.82 -1.22
C VAL A 162 -19.04 4.54 -2.04
N LEU A 163 -19.15 3.39 -1.38
CA LEU A 163 -19.12 2.08 -2.01
C LEU A 163 -20.18 1.18 -1.37
N PHE A 164 -21.19 0.85 -2.16
CA PHE A 164 -22.22 -0.10 -1.77
C PHE A 164 -21.80 -1.52 -2.12
N PHE A 165 -21.80 -2.39 -1.13
CA PHE A 165 -21.60 -3.83 -1.25
C PHE A 165 -22.92 -4.58 -1.20
N SER A 166 -22.93 -5.84 -1.54
CA SER A 166 -24.09 -6.72 -1.47
C SER A 166 -24.81 -6.65 -0.10
N ASN A 167 -24.05 -6.51 1.01
CA ASN A 167 -24.64 -6.38 2.34
C ASN A 167 -25.44 -5.07 2.55
N HIS A 168 -25.06 -3.97 1.89
CA HIS A 168 -25.87 -2.74 1.91
C HIS A 168 -27.14 -2.89 1.07
N ILE A 169 -27.01 -3.58 -0.08
CA ILE A 169 -28.12 -3.81 -1.03
C ILE A 169 -29.22 -4.66 -0.40
N ARG A 170 -28.87 -5.59 0.49
CA ARG A 170 -29.82 -6.44 1.24
C ARG A 170 -30.79 -5.66 2.15
N ALA A 171 -30.57 -4.36 2.38
CA ALA A 171 -31.54 -3.50 3.08
C ALA A 171 -32.77 -3.16 2.22
N PHE A 172 -32.76 -3.53 0.92
CA PHE A 172 -33.84 -3.30 -0.03
C PHE A 172 -34.47 -4.65 -0.44
N ALA A 173 -35.73 -4.65 -0.86
CA ALA A 173 -36.43 -5.85 -1.24
C ALA A 173 -35.88 -6.48 -2.55
N SER A 174 -35.23 -5.67 -3.40
CA SER A 174 -34.58 -6.14 -4.62
C SER A 174 -33.41 -5.24 -5.05
N PHE A 175 -32.56 -5.77 -5.94
CA PHE A 175 -31.48 -4.99 -6.57
C PHE A 175 -32.04 -3.80 -7.37
N SER A 176 -33.17 -3.99 -8.06
CA SER A 176 -33.84 -2.95 -8.85
C SER A 176 -34.35 -1.81 -7.95
N GLU A 177 -34.93 -2.13 -6.78
CA GLU A 177 -35.34 -1.14 -5.80
C GLU A 177 -34.18 -0.32 -5.26
N PHE A 178 -33.05 -0.99 -4.96
CA PHE A 178 -31.81 -0.30 -4.59
C PHE A 178 -31.33 0.63 -5.70
N CYS A 179 -31.26 0.15 -6.95
CA CYS A 179 -30.80 0.94 -8.09
C CYS A 179 -31.65 2.21 -8.29
N ALA A 180 -32.96 2.14 -8.07
CA ALA A 180 -33.86 3.28 -8.17
C ALA A 180 -33.53 4.42 -7.15
N GLN A 181 -32.73 4.15 -6.11
CA GLN A 181 -32.31 5.17 -5.12
C GLN A 181 -31.00 5.89 -5.51
N ILE A 182 -30.30 5.48 -6.57
CA ILE A 182 -28.98 6.04 -6.91
C ILE A 182 -29.03 7.56 -7.12
N ALA A 183 -30.04 8.09 -7.80
CA ALA A 183 -30.23 9.52 -7.97
C ALA A 183 -30.30 10.24 -6.60
N LYS A 184 -31.07 9.69 -5.67
CA LYS A 184 -31.23 10.22 -4.31
C LYS A 184 -29.92 10.14 -3.49
N PHE A 185 -29.11 9.08 -3.69
CA PHE A 185 -27.79 8.99 -3.07
C PHE A 185 -26.84 10.09 -3.58
N LYS A 186 -26.86 10.37 -4.89
CA LYS A 186 -26.09 11.46 -5.50
C LYS A 186 -26.50 12.83 -4.95
N GLU A 187 -27.80 13.08 -4.82
CA GLU A 187 -28.33 14.32 -4.21
C GLU A 187 -27.87 14.51 -2.76
N ARG A 188 -27.80 13.40 -1.98
CA ARG A 188 -27.37 13.44 -0.57
C ARG A 188 -25.86 13.55 -0.39
N ALA A 189 -25.09 13.19 -1.39
CA ALA A 189 -23.62 13.22 -1.36
C ALA A 189 -23.06 13.82 -2.67
N PRO A 190 -23.37 15.10 -2.97
CA PRO A 190 -23.11 15.70 -4.29
C PRO A 190 -21.62 15.78 -4.63
N GLU A 191 -20.73 15.84 -3.64
CA GLU A 191 -19.27 15.89 -3.82
C GLU A 191 -18.61 14.51 -3.78
N ARG A 192 -19.39 13.41 -3.66
CA ARG A 192 -18.85 12.06 -3.52
C ARG A 192 -19.22 11.19 -4.71
N LYS A 193 -18.26 10.42 -5.19
CA LYS A 193 -18.52 9.42 -6.20
C LYS A 193 -19.30 8.25 -5.59
N ILE A 194 -20.35 7.81 -6.28
CA ILE A 194 -21.16 6.66 -5.91
C ILE A 194 -20.68 5.45 -6.72
N MET A 195 -20.12 4.48 -6.01
CA MET A 195 -19.69 3.19 -6.57
C MET A 195 -20.54 2.07 -6.02
N ILE A 196 -20.87 1.10 -6.86
CA ILE A 196 -21.66 -0.08 -6.49
C ILE A 196 -20.90 -1.33 -6.93
N GLU A 197 -20.81 -2.30 -6.03
CA GLU A 197 -20.26 -3.63 -6.31
C GLU A 197 -21.31 -4.52 -6.91
N VAL A 198 -20.96 -5.22 -8.00
CA VAL A 198 -21.78 -6.23 -8.70
C VAL A 198 -20.97 -7.49 -8.93
N ALA A 199 -21.66 -8.65 -8.94
CA ALA A 199 -21.04 -9.96 -9.09
C ALA A 199 -21.47 -10.68 -10.39
N SER A 200 -22.22 -10.03 -11.29
CA SER A 200 -22.67 -10.62 -12.54
C SER A 200 -22.89 -9.58 -13.64
N GLU A 201 -22.76 -10.01 -14.90
CA GLU A 201 -23.08 -9.19 -16.08
C GLU A 201 -24.53 -8.71 -16.09
N ARG A 202 -25.44 -9.47 -15.49
CA ARG A 202 -26.86 -9.10 -15.37
C ARG A 202 -27.01 -7.88 -14.45
N GLU A 203 -26.44 -7.92 -13.25
CA GLU A 203 -26.47 -6.79 -12.31
C GLU A 203 -25.74 -5.58 -12.90
N PHE A 204 -24.61 -5.80 -13.56
CA PHE A 204 -23.87 -4.75 -14.26
C PHE A 204 -24.76 -4.06 -15.30
N SER A 205 -25.43 -4.83 -16.14
CA SER A 205 -26.29 -4.31 -17.22
C SER A 205 -27.51 -3.54 -16.70
N GLU A 206 -28.07 -3.98 -15.59
CA GLU A 206 -29.17 -3.27 -14.93
C GLU A 206 -28.67 -1.95 -14.34
N LEU A 207 -27.52 -1.98 -13.66
CA LEU A 207 -26.95 -0.82 -12.98
C LEU A 207 -26.53 0.32 -13.93
N LEU A 208 -26.08 -0.01 -15.15
CA LEU A 208 -25.73 0.99 -16.18
C LEU A 208 -26.87 2.00 -16.46
N LYS A 209 -28.14 1.58 -16.37
CA LYS A 209 -29.32 2.41 -16.62
C LYS A 209 -29.48 3.54 -15.59
N TYR A 210 -28.88 3.40 -14.42
CA TYR A 210 -29.00 4.35 -13.31
C TYR A 210 -27.76 5.25 -13.16
N ALA A 211 -26.82 5.14 -14.09
CA ALA A 211 -25.63 6.01 -14.21
C ALA A 211 -24.89 6.26 -12.89
N PRO A 212 -24.41 5.22 -12.17
CA PRO A 212 -23.50 5.44 -11.05
C PRO A 212 -22.20 6.09 -11.55
N ASP A 213 -21.34 6.58 -10.65
CA ASP A 213 -20.06 7.16 -11.06
C ASP A 213 -19.02 6.07 -11.37
N ALA A 214 -19.13 4.92 -10.69
CA ALA A 214 -18.29 3.76 -10.95
C ALA A 214 -19.03 2.46 -10.61
N ILE A 215 -18.63 1.37 -11.26
CA ILE A 215 -19.08 0.01 -10.97
C ILE A 215 -17.86 -0.85 -10.63
N MET A 216 -17.94 -1.58 -9.50
CA MET A 216 -16.93 -2.55 -9.13
C MET A 216 -17.40 -3.95 -9.49
N CYS A 217 -16.74 -4.58 -10.44
CA CYS A 217 -16.94 -5.98 -10.81
C CYS A 217 -16.13 -6.86 -9.84
N ASP A 218 -16.82 -7.55 -8.91
CA ASP A 218 -16.17 -8.41 -7.91
C ASP A 218 -16.14 -9.87 -8.39
N LYS A 219 -14.95 -10.45 -8.42
CA LYS A 219 -14.69 -11.87 -8.76
C LYS A 219 -15.18 -12.32 -10.14
N MET A 220 -15.38 -11.41 -11.06
CA MET A 220 -15.65 -11.75 -12.46
C MET A 220 -14.37 -12.24 -13.14
N SER A 221 -14.51 -13.19 -14.07
CA SER A 221 -13.41 -13.60 -14.95
C SER A 221 -13.01 -12.47 -15.90
N PRO A 222 -11.80 -12.49 -16.47
CA PRO A 222 -11.39 -11.53 -17.50
C PRO A 222 -12.36 -11.47 -18.70
N GLY A 223 -12.96 -12.60 -19.08
CA GLY A 223 -13.96 -12.66 -20.17
C GLY A 223 -15.24 -11.89 -19.84
N GLU A 224 -15.84 -12.14 -18.67
CA GLU A 224 -17.02 -11.43 -18.17
C GLU A 224 -16.74 -9.92 -18.00
N LEU A 225 -15.56 -9.58 -17.43
CA LEU A 225 -15.16 -8.20 -17.26
C LEU A 225 -15.03 -7.48 -18.61
N ARG A 226 -14.44 -8.13 -19.62
CA ARG A 226 -14.35 -7.59 -20.99
C ARG A 226 -15.73 -7.32 -21.59
N ALA A 227 -16.68 -8.23 -21.41
CA ALA A 227 -18.05 -8.04 -21.87
C ALA A 227 -18.71 -6.80 -21.20
N CYS A 228 -18.49 -6.64 -19.89
CA CYS A 228 -18.93 -5.46 -19.16
C CYS A 228 -18.29 -4.17 -19.68
N VAL A 229 -16.97 -4.18 -19.95
CA VAL A 229 -16.24 -3.02 -20.48
C VAL A 229 -16.79 -2.62 -21.86
N LEU A 230 -16.91 -3.56 -22.78
CA LEU A 230 -17.47 -3.29 -24.13
C LEU A 230 -18.87 -2.67 -24.05
N LYS A 231 -19.73 -3.23 -23.20
CA LYS A 231 -21.08 -2.70 -23.01
C LYS A 231 -21.09 -1.29 -22.43
N ARG A 232 -20.22 -1.00 -21.45
CA ARG A 232 -20.03 0.34 -20.89
C ARG A 232 -19.59 1.32 -21.97
N ASP A 233 -18.59 0.95 -22.78
CA ASP A 233 -18.02 1.82 -23.80
C ASP A 233 -19.05 2.23 -24.86
N GLU A 234 -19.99 1.32 -25.21
CA GLU A 234 -21.08 1.58 -26.13
C GLU A 234 -22.20 2.46 -25.55
N THR A 235 -22.52 2.30 -24.26
CA THR A 235 -23.75 2.87 -23.68
C THR A 235 -23.54 3.96 -22.64
N ALA A 236 -22.41 3.94 -21.92
CA ALA A 236 -22.16 4.82 -20.78
C ALA A 236 -20.64 5.05 -20.53
N PRO A 237 -19.86 5.57 -21.50
CA PRO A 237 -18.40 5.65 -21.44
C PRO A 237 -17.86 6.50 -20.30
N GLN A 238 -18.69 7.32 -19.65
CA GLN A 238 -18.34 8.14 -18.49
C GLN A 238 -18.22 7.32 -17.19
N ILE A 239 -18.85 6.14 -17.11
CA ILE A 239 -18.85 5.29 -15.90
C ILE A 239 -17.51 4.58 -15.80
N LYS A 240 -16.87 4.65 -14.62
CA LYS A 240 -15.61 3.95 -14.37
C LYS A 240 -15.83 2.51 -13.97
N ILE A 241 -15.03 1.60 -14.53
CA ILE A 241 -15.05 0.19 -14.15
C ILE A 241 -13.83 -0.12 -13.28
N CYS A 242 -14.10 -0.61 -12.07
CA CYS A 242 -13.12 -1.20 -11.18
C CYS A 242 -13.30 -2.72 -11.19
N ALA A 243 -12.20 -3.47 -11.19
CA ALA A 243 -12.24 -4.92 -11.01
C ALA A 243 -11.59 -5.31 -9.67
N ALA A 244 -12.21 -6.21 -8.94
CA ALA A 244 -11.73 -6.72 -7.65
C ALA A 244 -11.93 -8.24 -7.55
N GLY A 245 -11.28 -8.85 -6.56
CA GLY A 245 -11.43 -10.28 -6.28
C GLY A 245 -10.31 -11.14 -6.88
N GLY A 246 -9.30 -11.50 -6.07
CA GLY A 246 -8.23 -12.41 -6.46
C GLY A 246 -7.15 -11.84 -7.38
N ILE A 247 -7.17 -10.53 -7.66
CA ILE A 247 -6.18 -9.88 -8.54
C ILE A 247 -4.82 -9.78 -7.83
N ASN A 248 -3.77 -10.21 -8.51
CA ASN A 248 -2.39 -10.26 -8.03
C ASN A 248 -1.40 -10.10 -9.19
N LYS A 249 -0.09 -10.16 -8.92
CA LYS A 249 0.96 -10.00 -9.93
C LYS A 249 0.85 -10.98 -11.12
N ASN A 250 0.37 -12.20 -10.89
CA ASN A 250 0.34 -13.23 -11.94
C ASN A 250 -0.80 -13.07 -12.95
N ASN A 251 -1.86 -12.33 -12.59
CA ASN A 251 -3.04 -12.16 -13.45
C ASN A 251 -3.39 -10.69 -13.76
N CYS A 252 -2.73 -9.72 -13.13
CA CYS A 252 -3.08 -8.30 -13.27
C CYS A 252 -2.97 -7.80 -14.73
N ALA A 253 -2.04 -8.32 -15.53
CA ALA A 253 -1.90 -7.95 -16.94
C ALA A 253 -3.13 -8.38 -17.76
N GLU A 254 -3.63 -9.60 -17.55
CA GLU A 254 -4.83 -10.11 -18.21
C GLU A 254 -6.07 -9.28 -17.85
N PHE A 255 -6.25 -8.96 -16.57
CA PHE A 255 -7.33 -8.08 -16.12
C PHE A 255 -7.20 -6.66 -16.68
N ALA A 256 -6.00 -6.09 -16.74
CA ALA A 256 -5.78 -4.76 -17.31
C ALA A 256 -6.11 -4.72 -18.81
N ALA A 257 -5.78 -5.79 -19.56
CA ALA A 257 -6.07 -5.95 -20.98
C ALA A 257 -7.58 -5.98 -21.32
N THR A 258 -8.46 -6.17 -20.33
CA THR A 258 -9.92 -6.09 -20.53
C THR A 258 -10.41 -4.67 -20.83
N GLY A 259 -9.65 -3.64 -20.46
CA GLY A 259 -10.02 -2.23 -20.57
C GLY A 259 -10.62 -1.64 -19.29
N ALA A 260 -10.57 -2.36 -18.15
CA ALA A 260 -10.94 -1.80 -16.84
C ALA A 260 -10.10 -0.58 -16.49
N ASP A 261 -10.70 0.41 -15.81
CA ASP A 261 -10.03 1.65 -15.42
C ASP A 261 -9.15 1.45 -14.17
N VAL A 262 -9.59 0.59 -13.22
CA VAL A 262 -8.89 0.36 -11.95
C VAL A 262 -8.90 -1.13 -11.60
N LEU A 263 -7.75 -1.70 -11.26
CA LEU A 263 -7.66 -3.01 -10.63
C LEU A 263 -7.47 -2.85 -9.13
N VAL A 264 -8.38 -3.43 -8.35
CA VAL A 264 -8.38 -3.31 -6.89
C VAL A 264 -7.86 -4.59 -6.26
N SER A 265 -6.72 -4.50 -5.59
CA SER A 265 -6.05 -5.67 -5.01
C SER A 265 -5.73 -5.49 -3.52
N SER A 266 -5.74 -6.58 -2.77
CA SER A 266 -5.16 -6.69 -1.44
C SER A 266 -3.83 -7.45 -1.42
N ALA A 267 -3.43 -8.03 -2.56
CA ALA A 267 -2.22 -8.83 -2.66
C ALA A 267 -0.95 -8.04 -2.29
N VAL A 268 -0.94 -6.74 -2.52
CA VAL A 268 0.19 -5.85 -2.18
C VAL A 268 0.56 -5.89 -0.69
N TRP A 269 -0.37 -6.26 0.19
CA TRP A 269 -0.16 -6.20 1.64
C TRP A 269 0.50 -7.45 2.26
N ASN A 270 0.44 -8.60 1.59
CA ASN A 270 0.75 -9.90 2.18
C ASN A 270 1.88 -10.62 1.43
N GLN A 271 3.01 -9.94 1.21
CA GLN A 271 4.13 -10.45 0.41
C GLN A 271 5.38 -10.82 1.24
N GLY A 272 5.27 -10.83 2.57
CA GLY A 272 6.42 -11.01 3.44
C GLY A 272 7.27 -9.76 3.55
N VAL A 273 8.59 -9.92 3.61
CA VAL A 273 9.57 -8.85 3.80
C VAL A 273 10.68 -8.89 2.75
N CYS A 274 11.39 -7.79 2.55
CA CYS A 274 12.64 -7.76 1.80
C CYS A 274 13.79 -8.33 2.63
N ASP A 275 14.81 -8.89 1.99
CA ASP A 275 16.05 -9.29 2.64
C ASP A 275 17.03 -8.12 2.67
N LEU A 276 17.26 -7.59 3.88
CA LEU A 276 18.17 -6.49 4.14
C LEU A 276 19.27 -6.89 5.12
N GLY A 277 20.45 -6.31 4.97
CA GLY A 277 21.58 -6.47 5.89
C GLY A 277 21.90 -5.16 6.60
N GLY A 278 22.05 -5.20 7.93
CA GLY A 278 22.57 -4.06 8.69
C GLY A 278 23.96 -4.35 9.23
N LYS A 279 24.86 -3.35 9.20
CA LYS A 279 26.23 -3.43 9.75
C LYS A 279 26.51 -2.17 10.57
N ILE A 280 27.08 -2.36 11.76
CA ILE A 280 27.56 -1.26 12.61
C ILE A 280 29.09 -1.37 12.69
N GLU A 281 29.80 -0.28 12.41
CA GLU A 281 31.25 -0.18 12.42
C GLU A 281 31.70 1.05 13.19
N PHE A 282 32.76 0.94 13.95
CA PHE A 282 33.40 2.08 14.60
C PHE A 282 34.06 3.02 13.59
N ILE A 283 34.07 4.33 13.86
CA ILE A 283 34.60 5.39 12.99
C ILE A 283 35.54 6.31 13.75
#